data_337ead6d37aeabc67c217d000e3c5ddc
#
_entry.id   337ead6d37aeabc67c217d000e3c5ddc
#
_cell.length_a   1.000
_cell.length_b   1.000
_cell.length_c   1.000
_cell.angle_alpha   90.00
_cell.angle_beta   90.00
_cell.angle_gamma   90.00
#
_symmetry.space_group_name_H-M   'P 1'
#
loop_
_entity.id
_entity.type
_entity.pdbx_description
1 polymer ?
#
loop_
_entity_poly.entity_id
_entity_poly.type
_entity_poly.pdbx_seq_one_letter_code
_entity_poly.pdbx_strand_id
1 'polypeptide(L)'
;MVKLEVCANGVNSALIAQEAGAYRVELCDNLLEGGTTPSCGQIALARKLLHIKLYPIIRPRGGNFVYSNVEFEVMKADILNCKALGCDGVVFGILNPDQTIDEERCKALLEVAHPMPATFHRAFDDLKDMHQGLGQLITLGFERILTSGGAATAVAGADVIKQLITAAAGRIEIMPGAGLNLNNVEELIKRTGARXXXXX
;
A
#
# COMPACT_ATOMS: atom_id res chain seq x y z
N MET A 1 13.38 6.26 -14.35
CA MET A 1 13.31 4.80 -14.30
C MET A 1 12.05 4.34 -13.59
N VAL A 2 11.40 3.32 -14.13
CA VAL A 2 10.18 2.76 -13.54
C VAL A 2 10.57 1.67 -12.56
N LYS A 3 9.93 1.67 -11.39
CA LYS A 3 10.17 0.65 -10.36
C LYS A 3 8.94 -0.22 -10.19
N LEU A 4 9.16 -1.47 -9.81
CA LEU A 4 8.08 -2.42 -9.62
C LEU A 4 8.03 -2.84 -8.15
N GLU A 5 6.82 -2.76 -7.59
CA GLU A 5 6.53 -3.35 -6.28
C GLU A 5 5.65 -4.57 -6.52
N VAL A 6 5.96 -5.65 -5.83
CA VAL A 6 5.22 -6.90 -5.97
C VAL A 6 4.49 -7.23 -4.67
N CYS A 7 3.21 -7.53 -4.77
CA CYS A 7 2.42 -8.02 -3.64
C CYS A 7 2.70 -9.52 -3.51
N ALA A 8 3.34 -9.92 -2.44
CA ALA A 8 3.78 -11.29 -2.25
C ALA A 8 3.02 -11.95 -1.11
N ASN A 9 2.49 -13.13 -1.39
CA ASN A 9 1.69 -13.91 -0.45
C ASN A 9 2.59 -14.92 0.28
N GLY A 10 3.56 -14.39 1.04
CA GLY A 10 4.46 -15.22 1.80
C GLY A 10 5.91 -15.07 1.38
N VAL A 11 6.79 -15.70 2.15
CA VAL A 11 8.23 -15.55 1.96
C VAL A 11 8.69 -16.11 0.63
N ASN A 12 8.16 -17.27 0.21
CA ASN A 12 8.57 -17.85 -1.06
C ASN A 12 8.27 -16.91 -2.22
N SER A 13 7.07 -16.36 -2.26
CA SER A 13 6.71 -15.41 -3.32
C SER A 13 7.60 -14.17 -3.28
N ALA A 14 7.92 -13.71 -2.08
CA ALA A 14 8.79 -12.53 -1.93
C ALA A 14 10.18 -12.80 -2.48
N LEU A 15 10.72 -14.00 -2.24
CA LEU A 15 12.04 -14.36 -2.76
C LEU A 15 12.03 -14.42 -4.27
N ILE A 16 10.96 -14.96 -4.86
CA ILE A 16 10.83 -15.02 -6.31
C ILE A 16 10.78 -13.59 -6.88
N ALA A 17 10.03 -12.70 -6.24
CA ALA A 17 9.95 -11.31 -6.67
C ALA A 17 11.33 -10.65 -6.63
N GLN A 18 12.10 -10.91 -5.57
CA GLN A 18 13.44 -10.36 -5.46
C GLN A 18 14.34 -10.86 -6.59
N GLU A 19 14.29 -12.16 -6.87
CA GLU A 19 15.10 -12.73 -7.96
C GLU A 19 14.73 -12.12 -9.31
N ALA A 20 13.45 -11.77 -9.47
CA ALA A 20 12.97 -11.18 -10.70
C ALA A 20 13.27 -9.68 -10.82
N GLY A 21 13.84 -9.08 -9.78
CA GLY A 21 14.28 -7.69 -9.86
C GLY A 21 13.32 -6.66 -9.28
N ALA A 22 12.35 -7.09 -8.46
CA ALA A 22 11.44 -6.15 -7.81
C ALA A 22 12.21 -5.16 -6.94
N TYR A 23 11.75 -3.91 -6.93
CA TYR A 23 12.35 -2.89 -6.08
C TYR A 23 11.87 -3.03 -4.64
N ARG A 24 10.62 -3.42 -4.46
CA ARG A 24 9.99 -3.51 -3.16
C ARG A 24 9.01 -4.67 -3.15
N VAL A 25 8.82 -5.26 -2.00
CA VAL A 25 7.77 -6.26 -1.78
C VAL A 25 6.80 -5.73 -0.74
N GLU A 26 5.50 -5.82 -1.05
CA GLU A 26 4.46 -5.70 -0.05
C GLU A 26 4.14 -7.12 0.40
N LEU A 27 4.42 -7.42 1.66
CA LEU A 27 4.20 -8.77 2.16
C LEU A 27 2.80 -8.88 2.75
N CYS A 28 2.04 -9.84 2.25
CA CYS A 28 0.65 -10.03 2.62
C CYS A 28 0.39 -11.48 2.97
N ASP A 29 -0.71 -11.72 3.67
CA ASP A 29 -1.31 -13.03 3.80
C ASP A 29 -2.72 -12.91 3.25
N ASN A 30 -3.38 -14.03 3.03
CA ASN A 30 -4.83 -14.07 2.79
C ASN A 30 -5.25 -13.16 1.62
N LEU A 31 -4.61 -13.38 0.45
CA LEU A 31 -4.90 -12.54 -0.72
C LEU A 31 -6.34 -12.67 -1.22
N LEU A 32 -7.02 -13.78 -0.91
CA LEU A 32 -8.42 -13.93 -1.28
C LEU A 32 -9.30 -12.85 -0.63
N GLU A 33 -8.88 -12.35 0.52
CA GLU A 33 -9.59 -11.26 1.20
C GLU A 33 -8.98 -9.89 0.90
N GLY A 34 -8.05 -9.84 -0.04
CA GLY A 34 -7.38 -8.60 -0.39
C GLY A 34 -6.10 -8.32 0.37
N GLY A 35 -5.66 -9.27 1.17
CA GLY A 35 -4.44 -9.13 1.94
C GLY A 35 -4.69 -8.73 3.38
N THR A 36 -4.13 -9.51 4.31
CA THR A 36 -4.15 -9.18 5.73
C THR A 36 -2.73 -9.29 6.27
N THR A 37 -2.54 -8.89 7.52
CA THR A 37 -1.21 -8.85 8.12
C THR A 37 -0.60 -10.25 8.19
N PRO A 38 0.62 -10.43 7.66
CA PRO A 38 1.29 -11.73 7.77
C PRO A 38 1.67 -12.04 9.22
N SER A 39 1.92 -13.31 9.51
CA SER A 39 2.38 -13.68 10.84
C SER A 39 3.75 -13.06 11.13
N CYS A 40 4.04 -12.93 12.42
CA CYS A 40 5.34 -12.44 12.85
C CYS A 40 6.47 -13.30 12.27
N GLY A 41 6.28 -14.61 12.20
CA GLY A 41 7.27 -15.50 11.62
C GLY A 41 7.54 -15.24 10.15
N GLN A 42 6.47 -15.00 9.38
CA GLN A 42 6.63 -14.66 7.96
C GLN A 42 7.42 -13.37 7.81
N ILE A 43 7.08 -12.35 8.60
CA ILE A 43 7.74 -11.06 8.49
C ILE A 43 9.21 -11.17 8.89
N ALA A 44 9.49 -11.86 9.99
CA ALA A 44 10.85 -12.01 10.48
C ALA A 44 11.74 -12.74 9.46
N LEU A 45 11.21 -13.82 8.90
CA LEU A 45 11.99 -14.58 7.93
C LEU A 45 12.16 -13.82 6.64
N ALA A 46 11.11 -13.12 6.19
CA ALA A 46 11.23 -12.29 4.99
C ALA A 46 12.30 -11.23 5.18
N ARG A 47 12.31 -10.56 6.36
CA ARG A 47 13.33 -9.54 6.59
C ARG A 47 14.74 -10.12 6.54
N LYS A 48 14.90 -11.30 7.10
CA LYS A 48 16.21 -11.93 7.15
C LYS A 48 16.73 -12.29 5.75
N LEU A 49 15.83 -12.77 4.89
CA LEU A 49 16.22 -13.32 3.59
C LEU A 49 16.19 -12.31 2.45
N LEU A 50 15.39 -11.23 2.57
CA LEU A 50 15.27 -10.25 1.49
C LEU A 50 16.30 -9.14 1.65
N HIS A 51 16.81 -8.68 0.52
CA HIS A 51 17.72 -7.53 0.47
C HIS A 51 17.06 -6.28 -0.09
N ILE A 52 15.84 -6.43 -0.63
CA ILE A 52 15.08 -5.31 -1.18
C ILE A 52 14.15 -4.74 -0.12
N LYS A 53 13.46 -3.67 -0.46
CA LYS A 53 12.53 -3.02 0.46
C LYS A 53 11.38 -3.96 0.83
N LEU A 54 11.04 -3.99 2.11
CA LEU A 54 9.99 -4.88 2.64
C LEU A 54 8.99 -4.04 3.41
N TYR A 55 7.73 -4.03 2.94
CA TYR A 55 6.62 -3.30 3.55
C TYR A 55 5.48 -4.29 3.84
N PRO A 56 5.34 -4.77 5.07
CA PRO A 56 4.19 -5.63 5.38
C PRO A 56 2.89 -4.83 5.40
N ILE A 57 1.80 -5.47 4.97
CA ILE A 57 0.48 -4.86 5.12
C ILE A 57 0.03 -4.96 6.59
N ILE A 58 -0.60 -3.91 7.07
CA ILE A 58 -1.16 -3.86 8.42
C ILE A 58 -2.67 -3.76 8.25
N ARG A 59 -3.32 -4.91 8.28
CA ARG A 59 -4.77 -5.03 8.08
C ARG A 59 -5.24 -6.23 8.88
N PRO A 60 -5.94 -6.00 10.00
CA PRO A 60 -6.21 -7.10 10.95
C PRO A 60 -7.23 -8.11 10.46
N ARG A 61 -8.04 -7.76 9.45
CA ARG A 61 -9.02 -8.68 8.90
C ARG A 61 -9.45 -8.20 7.53
N GLY A 62 -10.09 -9.08 6.76
CA GLY A 62 -10.71 -8.69 5.50
C GLY A 62 -11.93 -7.81 5.74
N GLY A 63 -12.59 -7.44 4.67
CA GLY A 63 -13.78 -6.59 4.74
C GLY A 63 -13.42 -5.12 4.66
N ASN A 64 -14.26 -4.27 5.28
CA ASN A 64 -14.08 -2.84 5.16
C ASN A 64 -12.89 -2.34 5.97
N PHE A 65 -12.67 -1.04 5.92
CA PHE A 65 -11.50 -0.41 6.53
C PHE A 65 -11.89 0.47 7.72
N VAL A 66 -13.05 0.17 8.32
CA VAL A 66 -13.54 0.85 9.51
C VAL A 66 -13.35 -0.11 10.68
N TYR A 67 -12.47 0.22 11.60
CA TYR A 67 -12.00 -0.73 12.61
C TYR A 67 -12.51 -0.40 13.99
N SER A 68 -12.73 -1.45 14.81
CA SER A 68 -13.04 -1.26 16.21
C SER A 68 -11.81 -0.74 16.96
N ASN A 69 -12.03 -0.31 18.20
CA ASN A 69 -10.89 0.13 19.02
C ASN A 69 -9.89 -0.99 19.26
N VAL A 70 -10.38 -2.22 19.45
CA VAL A 70 -9.49 -3.36 19.65
C VAL A 70 -8.69 -3.64 18.38
N GLU A 71 -9.34 -3.59 17.22
CA GLU A 71 -8.62 -3.79 15.95
C GLU A 71 -7.56 -2.74 15.74
N PHE A 72 -7.85 -1.49 16.10
CA PHE A 72 -6.86 -0.43 16.00
C PHE A 72 -5.66 -0.70 16.90
N GLU A 73 -5.87 -1.22 18.11
CA GLU A 73 -4.75 -1.59 18.98
C GLU A 73 -3.94 -2.73 18.40
N VAL A 74 -4.60 -3.69 17.74
CA VAL A 74 -3.89 -4.76 17.03
C VAL A 74 -2.99 -4.15 15.94
N MET A 75 -3.50 -3.18 15.19
CA MET A 75 -2.71 -2.54 14.14
C MET A 75 -1.47 -1.85 14.72
N LYS A 76 -1.63 -1.15 15.85
CA LYS A 76 -0.47 -0.53 16.51
C LYS A 76 0.59 -1.57 16.89
N ALA A 77 0.14 -2.67 17.47
CA ALA A 77 1.06 -3.72 17.91
C ALA A 77 1.79 -4.33 16.71
N ASP A 78 1.08 -4.54 15.60
CA ASP A 78 1.69 -5.11 14.41
C ASP A 78 2.72 -4.16 13.81
N ILE A 79 2.45 -2.85 13.82
CA ILE A 79 3.42 -1.88 13.32
C ILE A 79 4.68 -1.88 14.19
N LEU A 80 4.51 -1.92 15.51
CA LEU A 80 5.66 -1.98 16.41
C LEU A 80 6.49 -3.24 16.16
N ASN A 81 5.83 -4.35 15.88
CA ASN A 81 6.52 -5.58 15.54
C ASN A 81 7.34 -5.43 14.26
N CYS A 82 6.75 -4.85 13.22
CA CYS A 82 7.48 -4.62 11.96
C CYS A 82 8.69 -3.72 12.19
N LYS A 83 8.50 -2.68 12.99
CA LYS A 83 9.58 -1.75 13.28
C LYS A 83 10.74 -2.46 14.02
N ALA A 84 10.40 -3.28 15.02
CA ALA A 84 11.40 -4.01 15.76
C ALA A 84 12.15 -5.01 14.89
N LEU A 85 11.47 -5.58 13.90
CA LEU A 85 12.08 -6.55 12.99
C LEU A 85 12.91 -5.90 11.89
N GLY A 86 12.86 -4.58 11.77
CA GLY A 86 13.69 -3.88 10.79
C GLY A 86 13.07 -3.75 9.42
N CYS A 87 11.75 -3.81 9.32
CA CYS A 87 11.09 -3.57 8.04
C CYS A 87 11.35 -2.16 7.55
N ASP A 88 11.24 -1.94 6.24
CA ASP A 88 11.53 -0.64 5.63
C ASP A 88 10.33 0.29 5.66
N GLY A 89 9.13 -0.23 5.80
CA GLY A 89 7.91 0.55 5.85
C GLY A 89 6.73 -0.35 6.12
N VAL A 90 5.53 0.23 6.11
CA VAL A 90 4.29 -0.53 6.28
C VAL A 90 3.23 0.00 5.31
N VAL A 91 2.17 -0.79 5.15
CA VAL A 91 1.05 -0.43 4.26
C VAL A 91 -0.22 -0.52 5.08
N PHE A 92 -1.02 0.56 5.12
CA PHE A 92 -2.30 0.50 5.82
C PHE A 92 -3.25 1.56 5.30
N GLY A 93 -4.49 1.51 5.75
CA GLY A 93 -5.48 2.53 5.45
C GLY A 93 -6.67 2.37 6.40
N ILE A 94 -7.20 3.48 6.89
CA ILE A 94 -8.34 3.48 7.81
C ILE A 94 -9.34 4.52 7.34
N LEU A 95 -10.59 4.11 7.23
CA LEU A 95 -11.67 5.00 6.80
C LEU A 95 -12.68 5.18 7.92
N ASN A 96 -13.42 6.28 7.83
CA ASN A 96 -14.62 6.51 8.63
C ASN A 96 -15.80 5.84 7.95
N PRO A 97 -16.89 5.61 8.69
CA PRO A 97 -18.09 5.01 8.06
C PRO A 97 -18.66 5.82 6.89
N ASP A 98 -18.39 7.11 6.82
CA ASP A 98 -18.89 7.96 5.75
C ASP A 98 -17.97 8.00 4.53
N GLN A 99 -17.01 7.07 4.46
CA GLN A 99 -16.09 6.94 3.33
C GLN A 99 -15.14 8.13 3.18
N THR A 100 -14.75 8.69 4.30
CA THR A 100 -13.64 9.65 4.37
C THR A 100 -12.48 9.00 5.11
N ILE A 101 -11.30 9.60 4.99
CA ILE A 101 -10.11 9.09 5.69
C ILE A 101 -10.25 9.39 7.18
N ASP A 102 -9.97 8.39 8.02
CA ASP A 102 -9.88 8.58 9.47
C ASP A 102 -8.53 9.22 9.76
N GLU A 103 -8.49 10.54 9.70
CA GLU A 103 -7.22 11.27 9.83
C GLU A 103 -6.57 11.06 11.18
N GLU A 104 -7.36 11.07 12.25
CA GLU A 104 -6.82 10.94 13.60
C GLU A 104 -6.10 9.62 13.80
N ARG A 105 -6.74 8.54 13.38
CA ARG A 105 -6.13 7.21 13.54
C ARG A 105 -4.97 7.01 12.58
N CYS A 106 -5.07 7.51 11.34
CA CYS A 106 -3.95 7.41 10.42
C CYS A 106 -2.74 8.15 10.96
N LYS A 107 -2.95 9.35 11.52
CA LYS A 107 -1.87 10.11 12.12
C LYS A 107 -1.23 9.33 13.27
N ALA A 108 -2.05 8.71 14.11
CA ALA A 108 -1.54 7.94 15.24
C ALA A 108 -0.68 6.77 14.76
N LEU A 109 -1.12 6.06 13.71
CA LEU A 109 -0.33 4.95 13.21
C LEU A 109 0.97 5.41 12.54
N LEU A 110 0.95 6.55 11.85
CA LEU A 110 2.18 7.10 11.29
C LEU A 110 3.17 7.45 12.39
N GLU A 111 2.70 7.96 13.51
CA GLU A 111 3.57 8.27 14.63
C GLU A 111 4.18 7.00 15.22
N VAL A 112 3.37 5.94 15.36
CA VAL A 112 3.87 4.66 15.85
C VAL A 112 4.93 4.09 14.88
N ALA A 113 4.70 4.24 13.59
CA ALA A 113 5.59 3.70 12.57
C ALA A 113 6.91 4.47 12.45
N HIS A 114 6.89 5.77 12.76
CA HIS A 114 8.06 6.62 12.57
C HIS A 114 9.33 5.96 13.08
N PRO A 115 10.43 5.90 12.35
CA PRO A 115 10.70 6.56 11.07
C PRO A 115 10.36 5.75 9.83
N MET A 116 9.68 4.60 9.97
CA MET A 116 9.27 3.86 8.78
C MET A 116 8.21 4.65 8.02
N PRO A 117 8.36 4.81 6.70
CA PRO A 117 7.30 5.43 5.91
C PRO A 117 6.14 4.47 5.70
N ALA A 118 5.03 4.99 5.21
CA ALA A 118 3.85 4.19 4.99
C ALA A 118 3.23 4.46 3.62
N THR A 119 2.67 3.40 3.04
CA THR A 119 1.82 3.47 1.86
C THR A 119 0.37 3.38 2.31
N PHE A 120 -0.50 4.23 1.77
CA PHE A 120 -1.94 4.11 1.97
C PHE A 120 -2.47 3.23 0.83
N HIS A 121 -3.13 2.12 1.19
CA HIS A 121 -3.49 1.12 0.20
C HIS A 121 -4.83 1.44 -0.47
N ARG A 122 -5.43 0.41 -1.09
CA ARG A 122 -6.60 0.60 -1.94
C ARG A 122 -7.89 0.95 -1.20
N ALA A 123 -7.85 1.12 0.13
CA ALA A 123 -8.95 1.80 0.81
C ALA A 123 -9.21 3.16 0.15
N PHE A 124 -8.17 3.75 -0.44
CA PHE A 124 -8.28 4.99 -1.18
C PHE A 124 -9.35 4.93 -2.27
N ASP A 125 -9.50 3.76 -2.91
CA ASP A 125 -10.48 3.58 -3.98
C ASP A 125 -11.92 3.56 -3.47
N ASP A 126 -12.12 3.42 -2.16
CA ASP A 126 -13.45 3.47 -1.56
C ASP A 126 -13.87 4.88 -1.13
N LEU A 127 -12.97 5.86 -1.26
CA LEU A 127 -13.28 7.22 -0.83
C LEU A 127 -14.38 7.85 -1.68
N LYS A 128 -15.25 8.61 -1.04
CA LYS A 128 -16.27 9.33 -1.77
C LYS A 128 -15.68 10.51 -2.54
N ASP A 129 -14.51 11.01 -2.14
CA ASP A 129 -13.83 12.12 -2.81
C ASP A 129 -12.33 11.85 -2.78
N MET A 130 -11.80 11.33 -3.87
CA MET A 130 -10.39 10.97 -3.94
C MET A 130 -9.46 12.17 -3.94
N HIS A 131 -9.88 13.29 -4.54
CA HIS A 131 -9.01 14.47 -4.54
C HIS A 131 -8.90 15.09 -3.16
N GLN A 132 -9.99 15.07 -2.37
CA GLN A 132 -9.91 15.47 -0.98
C GLN A 132 -8.98 14.54 -0.22
N GLY A 133 -9.13 13.23 -0.44
CA GLY A 133 -8.28 12.23 0.21
C GLY A 133 -6.81 12.43 -0.13
N LEU A 134 -6.51 12.73 -1.38
CA LEU A 134 -5.13 12.98 -1.79
C LEU A 134 -4.51 14.09 -0.95
N GLY A 135 -5.21 15.21 -0.82
CA GLY A 135 -4.71 16.33 -0.03
C GLY A 135 -4.49 15.95 1.43
N GLN A 136 -5.43 15.18 1.99
CA GLN A 136 -5.30 14.75 3.39
C GLN A 136 -4.07 13.85 3.59
N LEU A 137 -3.82 12.93 2.66
CA LEU A 137 -2.69 12.01 2.79
C LEU A 137 -1.35 12.71 2.59
N ILE A 138 -1.31 13.72 1.73
CA ILE A 138 -0.12 14.56 1.59
C ILE A 138 0.17 15.26 2.91
N THR A 139 -0.84 15.89 3.50
CA THR A 139 -0.68 16.64 4.76
C THR A 139 -0.26 15.71 5.90
N LEU A 140 -0.83 14.49 5.95
CA LEU A 140 -0.50 13.52 6.99
C LEU A 140 0.93 13.00 6.87
N GLY A 141 1.48 12.99 5.66
CA GLY A 141 2.85 12.53 5.47
C GLY A 141 3.00 11.09 4.99
N PHE A 142 1.97 10.53 4.37
CA PHE A 142 2.15 9.23 3.71
C PHE A 142 3.15 9.36 2.57
N GLU A 143 3.92 8.31 2.37
CA GLU A 143 4.90 8.28 1.30
C GLU A 143 4.26 8.04 -0.07
N ARG A 144 3.21 7.23 -0.09
CA ARG A 144 2.68 6.68 -1.34
C ARG A 144 1.21 6.34 -1.20
N ILE A 145 0.49 6.36 -2.31
CA ILE A 145 -0.89 5.86 -2.41
C ILE A 145 -0.91 4.77 -3.47
N LEU A 146 -1.46 3.61 -3.12
CA LEU A 146 -1.73 2.54 -4.09
C LEU A 146 -3.19 2.67 -4.51
N THR A 147 -3.44 2.79 -5.80
CA THR A 147 -4.80 3.05 -6.26
C THR A 147 -5.04 2.48 -7.65
N SER A 148 -6.28 2.10 -7.90
CA SER A 148 -6.75 1.77 -9.24
C SER A 148 -7.56 2.92 -9.86
N GLY A 149 -7.52 4.09 -9.22
CA GLY A 149 -8.31 5.23 -9.68
C GLY A 149 -9.79 5.06 -9.41
N GLY A 150 -10.13 4.23 -8.42
CA GLY A 150 -11.53 3.98 -8.06
C GLY A 150 -12.23 2.98 -8.97
N ALA A 151 -11.52 2.39 -9.93
CA ALA A 151 -12.09 1.43 -10.86
C ALA A 151 -11.73 0.01 -10.47
N ALA A 152 -12.25 -0.96 -11.19
CA ALA A 152 -11.93 -2.36 -10.90
C ALA A 152 -10.46 -2.69 -11.17
N THR A 153 -9.87 -2.03 -12.18
CA THR A 153 -8.47 -2.21 -12.52
C THR A 153 -7.81 -0.86 -12.74
N ALA A 154 -6.48 -0.84 -12.64
CA ALA A 154 -5.75 0.40 -12.90
C ALA A 154 -5.92 0.86 -14.35
N VAL A 155 -6.02 -0.08 -15.29
CA VAL A 155 -6.23 0.30 -16.69
C VAL A 155 -7.55 1.03 -16.85
N ALA A 156 -8.62 0.51 -16.22
CA ALA A 156 -9.92 1.17 -16.29
C ALA A 156 -9.90 2.53 -15.61
N GLY A 157 -9.09 2.69 -14.58
CA GLY A 157 -9.00 3.95 -13.85
C GLY A 157 -7.85 4.85 -14.30
N ALA A 158 -7.26 4.58 -15.46
CA ALA A 158 -6.02 5.28 -15.87
C ALA A 158 -6.19 6.79 -15.95
N ASP A 159 -7.34 7.27 -16.42
CA ASP A 159 -7.54 8.72 -16.53
C ASP A 159 -7.57 9.38 -15.16
N VAL A 160 -8.23 8.75 -14.20
CA VAL A 160 -8.26 9.26 -12.82
C VAL A 160 -6.86 9.21 -12.20
N ILE A 161 -6.13 8.12 -12.44
CA ILE A 161 -4.76 7.99 -11.93
C ILE A 161 -3.88 9.13 -12.46
N LYS A 162 -4.01 9.43 -13.77
CA LYS A 162 -3.25 10.53 -14.35
C LYS A 162 -3.58 11.86 -13.67
N GLN A 163 -4.88 12.10 -13.41
CA GLN A 163 -5.32 13.31 -12.71
C GLN A 163 -4.71 13.38 -11.31
N LEU A 164 -4.68 12.25 -10.61
CA LEU A 164 -4.12 12.20 -9.25
C LEU A 164 -2.62 12.49 -9.28
N ILE A 165 -1.89 11.93 -10.25
CA ILE A 165 -0.45 12.18 -10.37
C ILE A 165 -0.21 13.67 -10.61
N THR A 166 -0.98 14.27 -11.51
CA THR A 166 -0.85 15.71 -11.78
C THR A 166 -1.14 16.53 -10.53
N ALA A 167 -2.22 16.22 -9.83
CA ALA A 167 -2.60 16.96 -8.63
C ALA A 167 -1.60 16.76 -7.51
N ALA A 168 -1.00 15.58 -7.40
CA ALA A 168 0.01 15.32 -6.38
C ALA A 168 1.27 16.17 -6.57
N ALA A 169 1.61 16.44 -7.82
CA ALA A 169 2.74 17.31 -8.15
C ALA A 169 4.03 16.90 -7.44
N GLY A 170 4.26 15.60 -7.33
CA GLY A 170 5.47 15.07 -6.71
C GLY A 170 5.49 15.05 -5.19
N ARG A 171 4.42 15.53 -4.55
CA ARG A 171 4.40 15.60 -3.08
C ARG A 171 4.10 14.27 -2.41
N ILE A 172 3.52 13.33 -3.15
CA ILE A 172 3.28 11.97 -2.71
C ILE A 172 3.33 11.10 -3.97
N GLU A 173 3.81 9.87 -3.84
CA GLU A 173 3.90 8.98 -4.99
C GLU A 173 2.55 8.30 -5.23
N ILE A 174 2.07 8.33 -6.45
CA ILE A 174 0.85 7.60 -6.84
C ILE A 174 1.30 6.34 -7.56
N MET A 175 0.93 5.19 -7.01
CA MET A 175 1.33 3.90 -7.56
C MET A 175 0.11 3.14 -8.05
N PRO A 176 -0.05 2.99 -9.37
CA PRO A 176 -1.17 2.20 -9.87
C PRO A 176 -1.07 0.73 -9.48
N GLY A 177 -2.21 0.13 -9.19
CA GLY A 177 -2.29 -1.29 -8.92
C GLY A 177 -3.66 -1.83 -9.25
N ALA A 178 -3.76 -3.14 -9.29
CA ALA A 178 -4.93 -3.93 -9.64
C ALA A 178 -4.96 -4.26 -11.13
N GLY A 179 -4.77 -5.54 -11.40
CA GLY A 179 -4.90 -6.06 -12.74
C GLY A 179 -3.72 -5.79 -13.67
N LEU A 180 -2.57 -5.41 -13.12
CA LEU A 180 -1.40 -5.15 -13.95
C LEU A 180 -0.73 -6.45 -14.36
N ASN A 181 -0.29 -6.49 -15.62
CA ASN A 181 0.42 -7.63 -16.17
C ASN A 181 1.32 -7.17 -17.31
N LEU A 182 2.05 -8.11 -17.91
CA LEU A 182 3.00 -7.77 -18.96
C LEU A 182 2.34 -7.17 -20.20
N ASN A 183 1.06 -7.47 -20.40
CA ASN A 183 0.37 -7.01 -21.60
C ASN A 183 -0.12 -5.57 -21.48
N ASN A 184 -0.27 -5.05 -20.26
CA ASN A 184 -0.88 -3.73 -20.08
C ASN A 184 -0.03 -2.73 -19.31
N VAL A 185 1.04 -3.16 -18.64
CA VAL A 185 1.77 -2.25 -17.75
C VAL A 185 2.46 -1.13 -18.54
N GLU A 186 3.02 -1.45 -19.69
CA GLU A 186 3.75 -0.45 -20.47
C GLU A 186 2.82 0.65 -20.97
N GLU A 187 1.65 0.24 -21.48
CA GLU A 187 0.66 1.20 -21.95
C GLU A 187 0.16 2.08 -20.80
N LEU A 188 -0.05 1.48 -19.64
CA LEU A 188 -0.50 2.22 -18.47
C LEU A 188 0.53 3.27 -18.05
N ILE A 189 1.81 2.90 -18.07
CA ILE A 189 2.87 3.85 -17.74
C ILE A 189 2.83 5.04 -18.70
N LYS A 190 2.68 4.77 -19.98
CA LYS A 190 2.62 5.84 -20.99
C LYS A 190 1.41 6.74 -20.78
N ARG A 191 0.26 6.16 -20.48
CA ARG A 191 -0.98 6.92 -20.30
C ARG A 191 -0.95 7.78 -19.03
N THR A 192 -0.37 7.28 -17.94
CA THR A 192 -0.48 7.94 -16.65
C THR A 192 0.75 8.72 -16.24
N GLY A 193 1.92 8.33 -16.73
CA GLY A 193 3.18 8.91 -16.27
C GLY A 193 3.66 8.33 -14.95
N ALA A 194 3.05 7.21 -14.48
CA ALA A 194 3.43 6.60 -13.21
C ALA A 194 4.84 6.03 -13.29
N ARG A 195 5.53 6.11 -12.17
CA ARG A 195 6.88 5.54 -12.05
C ARG A 195 6.91 4.32 -11.16
N UNK A 196 5.92 3.91 -10.51
CA UNK A 196 5.87 2.75 -9.73
C UNK A 196 4.66 2.04 -10.15
N UNK A 197 4.70 0.82 -10.29
CA UNK A 197 3.60 0.01 -10.59
C UNK A 197 3.55 -1.03 -9.56
N UNK A 198 2.45 -1.46 -8.98
CA UNK A 198 2.29 -2.50 -8.07
C UNK A 198 1.74 -3.63 -8.81
N UNK A 199 2.30 -4.57 -8.94
CA UNK A 199 1.94 -5.78 -9.57
C UNK A 199 1.52 -6.74 -8.53
N UNK A 200 0.73 -7.16 -8.83
CA UNK A 200 0.27 -8.24 -7.94
C UNK A 200 0.32 -9.48 -8.41
#